data_83fa9454456bb380e1a42612d82486be
#
_entry.id   83fa9454456bb380e1a42612d82486be
#
_cell.length_a   1.000
_cell.length_b   1.000
_cell.length_c   1.000
_cell.angle_alpha   90.00
_cell.angle_beta   90.00
_cell.angle_gamma   90.00
#
_symmetry.space_group_name_H-M   'P 1'
#
loop_
_entity.id
_entity.type
_entity.pdbx_description
1 polymer ?
#
loop_
_entity_poly.entity_id
_entity_poly.type
_entity_poly.pdbx_seq_one_letter_code
_entity_poly.pdbx_strand_id
1 'polypeptide(L)'
;MTNQVVVTREMISSFIGQYSSEEPLNKNILKREKSGLTVMLESAYNHDLQKLLNALQFLDPDTPRGNGSIDVHNPAGANWLGLVWAMRNLGDGAKEIARAWSQQSKRYTEDGFESAWRSYDPAKENAITVGSLFKLAENISTPGENAVSGAGRQSELTPVKRFFFQSPQEILRLPPIEWCIKGLLPKSGLASIYGPPGSGKSFFALDFIASVVLGKKFFGRKTRSSPVVYVVLEGAAGVQRRVQAYERFHKVSLPSNLKIVTQNFSLLNNDYEQFSSELIEAGLSNGVVVIDTLSQASPGGDENSSTDMGTVIAAAQSIGHKTESLVVLIHHTGKDTSRGARGHSSLFAALDAGIELKRLKTGREWSISKSKDSVDGESHPFRLEPVALGFDGDGDEITSCVAIPDALRQAEVKEPTGKHQKVILQYLKDYFGNSEAKEFQELIEFCRPAMGAQLSNPKQRIKESIEALINQGQIIESDGLFQLKK
;
A
#
# COMPACT_ATOMS: atom_id res chain seq x y z
N MET A 1 36.96 21.63 0.38
CA MET A 1 36.43 20.47 -0.35
C MET A 1 36.09 19.44 0.74
N THR A 2 34.88 19.44 1.20
CA THR A 2 34.38 18.51 2.22
C THR A 2 33.88 17.26 1.49
N ASN A 3 34.64 16.16 1.60
CA ASN A 3 34.17 14.86 1.14
C ASN A 3 33.02 14.42 2.05
N GLN A 4 31.81 14.67 1.63
CA GLN A 4 30.64 14.00 2.18
C GLN A 4 30.69 12.53 1.70
N VAL A 5 30.97 11.63 2.62
CA VAL A 5 30.75 10.20 2.38
C VAL A 5 29.22 9.99 2.39
N VAL A 6 28.63 9.96 1.21
CA VAL A 6 27.24 9.58 1.03
C VAL A 6 27.17 8.08 1.28
N VAL A 7 26.57 7.66 2.38
CA VAL A 7 26.27 6.25 2.63
C VAL A 7 25.21 5.84 1.59
N THR A 8 25.63 5.14 0.55
CA THR A 8 24.74 4.74 -0.55
C THR A 8 23.95 3.50 -0.15
N ARG A 9 22.78 3.33 -0.78
CA ARG A 9 21.92 2.15 -0.63
C ARG A 9 22.68 0.84 -0.95
N GLU A 10 23.67 0.92 -1.83
CA GLU A 10 24.55 -0.21 -2.20
C GLU A 10 25.53 -0.58 -1.08
N MET A 11 26.06 0.39 -0.34
CA MET A 11 26.87 0.13 0.85
C MET A 11 26.03 -0.55 1.94
N ILE A 12 24.77 -0.15 2.10
CA ILE A 12 23.82 -0.77 3.04
C ILE A 12 23.47 -2.19 2.59
N SER A 13 23.18 -2.40 1.30
CA SER A 13 22.87 -3.74 0.75
C SER A 13 24.06 -4.68 0.78
N SER A 14 25.26 -4.20 0.49
CA SER A 14 26.50 -4.97 0.62
C SER A 14 26.79 -5.35 2.06
N PHE A 15 26.52 -4.44 3.00
CA PHE A 15 26.67 -4.66 4.43
C PHE A 15 25.66 -5.69 4.96
N ILE A 16 24.40 -5.59 4.59
CA ILE A 16 23.35 -6.55 4.95
C ILE A 16 23.65 -7.92 4.34
N GLY A 17 24.16 -7.98 3.09
CA GLY A 17 24.54 -9.21 2.40
C GLY A 17 25.74 -9.93 3.03
N GLN A 18 26.72 -9.21 3.59
CA GLN A 18 27.87 -9.78 4.29
C GLN A 18 27.50 -10.40 5.64
N TYR A 19 26.52 -9.85 6.34
CA TYR A 19 26.10 -10.37 7.67
C TYR A 19 25.04 -11.48 7.59
N SER A 20 24.47 -11.75 6.43
CA SER A 20 23.60 -12.92 6.24
C SER A 20 24.37 -14.23 6.02
N SER A 21 25.69 -14.19 5.88
CA SER A 21 26.54 -15.36 5.55
C SER A 21 27.58 -15.76 6.58
N GLU A 22 27.90 -14.96 7.61
CA GLU A 22 28.93 -15.36 8.58
C GLU A 22 28.63 -14.96 10.04
N GLU A 23 28.45 -16.02 10.81
CA GLU A 23 28.68 -16.35 12.21
C GLU A 23 27.62 -16.06 13.30
N PRO A 24 27.55 -16.98 14.28
CA PRO A 24 26.30 -17.29 14.95
C PRO A 24 26.17 -16.62 16.30
N LEU A 25 25.06 -15.97 16.52
CA LEU A 25 24.48 -15.81 17.85
C LEU A 25 24.30 -17.21 18.48
N ASN A 26 25.05 -17.42 19.55
CA ASN A 26 24.99 -18.52 20.54
C ASN A 26 24.26 -19.80 20.11
N LYS A 27 25.05 -20.84 19.82
CA LYS A 27 24.63 -22.16 19.29
C LYS A 27 23.54 -22.91 20.09
N ASN A 28 23.16 -22.43 21.26
CA ASN A 28 22.11 -23.04 22.11
C ASN A 28 20.69 -22.51 21.86
N ILE A 29 20.53 -21.44 21.10
CA ILE A 29 19.21 -20.89 20.73
C ILE A 29 18.76 -21.43 19.35
N LEU A 30 19.68 -21.88 18.51
CA LEU A 30 19.44 -22.27 17.10
C LEU A 30 19.00 -23.73 16.89
N LYS A 31 18.71 -24.50 17.96
CA LYS A 31 18.18 -25.89 17.84
C LYS A 31 16.65 -26.00 17.97
N ARG A 32 15.94 -24.89 18.01
CA ARG A 32 14.47 -24.90 17.88
C ARG A 32 14.07 -24.15 16.62
N GLU A 33 13.67 -24.91 15.62
CA GLU A 33 12.90 -24.57 14.43
C GLU A 33 12.92 -23.06 14.04
N LYS A 34 13.24 -22.75 12.77
CA LYS A 34 13.03 -21.43 12.18
C LYS A 34 11.57 -20.99 12.41
N SER A 35 11.28 -20.56 13.62
CA SER A 35 9.98 -20.07 14.02
C SER A 35 9.85 -18.62 13.53
N GLY A 36 8.63 -18.19 13.27
CA GLY A 36 8.31 -16.82 12.85
C GLY A 36 8.90 -15.72 13.75
N LEU A 37 9.32 -16.06 14.97
CA LEU A 37 10.01 -15.17 15.91
C LEU A 37 11.40 -14.71 15.40
N THR A 38 12.18 -15.55 14.74
CA THR A 38 13.50 -15.16 14.21
C THR A 38 13.37 -14.17 13.06
N VAL A 39 12.38 -14.37 12.18
CA VAL A 39 12.07 -13.44 11.07
C VAL A 39 11.53 -12.12 11.60
N MET A 40 10.73 -12.14 12.68
CA MET A 40 10.22 -10.93 13.34
C MET A 40 11.33 -10.12 14.01
N LEU A 41 12.28 -10.77 14.68
CA LEU A 41 13.43 -10.11 15.32
C LEU A 41 14.38 -9.49 14.29
N GLU A 42 14.62 -10.18 13.15
CA GLU A 42 15.42 -9.64 12.04
C GLU A 42 14.73 -8.44 11.37
N SER A 43 13.41 -8.47 11.23
CA SER A 43 12.63 -7.36 10.66
C SER A 43 12.60 -6.14 11.58
N ALA A 44 12.36 -6.34 12.87
CA ALA A 44 12.39 -5.26 13.88
C ALA A 44 13.77 -4.65 14.00
N TYR A 45 14.81 -5.48 14.01
CA TYR A 45 16.19 -5.06 14.08
C TYR A 45 16.60 -4.21 12.86
N ASN A 46 16.21 -4.59 11.67
CA ASN A 46 16.46 -3.82 10.45
C ASN A 46 15.73 -2.47 10.46
N HIS A 47 14.53 -2.41 11.03
CA HIS A 47 13.77 -1.17 11.18
C HIS A 47 14.47 -0.19 12.13
N ASP A 48 14.94 -0.65 13.27
CA ASP A 48 15.64 0.20 14.24
C ASP A 48 16.99 0.70 13.70
N LEU A 49 17.70 -0.10 12.92
CA LEU A 49 18.91 0.32 12.24
C LEU A 49 18.62 1.38 11.16
N GLN A 50 17.54 1.25 10.41
CA GLN A 50 17.12 2.26 9.42
C GLN A 50 16.72 3.58 10.11
N LYS A 51 15.99 3.48 11.21
CA LYS A 51 15.63 4.64 12.04
C LYS A 51 16.88 5.32 12.62
N LEU A 52 17.87 4.54 13.06
CA LEU A 52 19.16 5.05 13.51
C LEU A 52 19.88 5.82 12.39
N LEU A 53 20.00 5.25 11.19
CA LEU A 53 20.63 5.93 10.05
C LEU A 53 19.97 7.26 9.73
N ASN A 54 18.63 7.30 9.79
CA ASN A 54 17.89 8.55 9.58
C ASN A 54 18.15 9.58 10.68
N ALA A 55 18.21 9.14 11.94
CA ALA A 55 18.47 10.03 13.08
C ALA A 55 19.89 10.62 13.07
N LEU A 56 20.89 9.82 12.64
CA LEU A 56 22.29 10.24 12.61
C LEU A 56 22.56 11.38 11.61
N GLN A 57 21.68 11.63 10.65
CA GLN A 57 21.78 12.77 9.72
C GLN A 57 21.63 14.12 10.42
N PHE A 58 20.97 14.15 11.58
CA PHE A 58 20.71 15.37 12.37
C PHE A 58 21.70 15.56 13.52
N LEU A 59 22.60 14.60 13.75
CA LEU A 59 23.53 14.60 14.88
C LEU A 59 24.95 14.91 14.42
N ASP A 60 25.62 15.85 15.10
CA ASP A 60 26.99 16.25 14.78
C ASP A 60 28.01 15.27 15.41
N PRO A 61 28.81 14.55 14.61
CA PRO A 61 29.86 13.66 15.14
C PRO A 61 30.99 14.42 15.80
N ASP A 62 31.16 15.73 15.58
CA ASP A 62 32.16 16.58 16.24
C ASP A 62 31.74 17.06 17.64
N THR A 63 30.61 16.60 18.17
CA THR A 63 30.21 16.86 19.56
C THR A 63 31.33 16.50 20.55
N PRO A 64 31.50 17.28 21.64
CA PRO A 64 32.50 16.95 22.66
C PRO A 64 32.28 15.54 23.23
N ARG A 65 33.39 14.87 23.64
CA ARG A 65 33.30 13.51 24.20
C ARG A 65 32.34 13.40 25.38
N GLY A 66 32.39 14.35 26.29
CA GLY A 66 31.49 14.46 27.45
C GLY A 66 31.55 13.28 28.42
N ASN A 67 30.51 13.16 29.24
CA ASN A 67 30.38 12.21 30.35
C ASN A 67 29.41 11.05 30.07
N GLY A 68 28.93 10.90 28.83
CA GLY A 68 27.96 9.88 28.47
C GLY A 68 26.52 10.27 28.82
N SER A 69 26.12 11.53 28.66
CA SER A 69 24.73 11.98 28.81
C SER A 69 24.12 12.44 27.51
N ILE A 70 22.79 12.38 27.44
CA ILE A 70 21.97 12.99 26.34
C ILE A 70 20.88 13.80 27.03
N ASP A 71 20.88 15.11 26.82
CA ASP A 71 19.74 15.96 27.16
C ASP A 71 18.83 16.07 25.91
N VAL A 72 17.73 15.37 25.92
CA VAL A 72 16.80 15.32 24.77
C VAL A 72 16.10 16.66 24.49
N HIS A 73 16.10 17.58 25.49
CA HIS A 73 15.48 18.91 25.39
C HIS A 73 16.47 20.00 24.97
N ASN A 74 17.75 19.72 25.00
CA ASN A 74 18.79 20.66 24.62
C ASN A 74 19.75 20.02 23.62
N PRO A 75 19.66 20.37 22.34
CA PRO A 75 20.54 19.83 21.30
C PRO A 75 22.04 20.02 21.58
N ALA A 76 22.41 21.11 22.28
CA ALA A 76 23.77 21.36 22.68
C ALA A 76 24.22 20.54 23.93
N GLY A 77 23.28 19.86 24.58
CA GLY A 77 23.53 19.02 25.76
C GLY A 77 23.87 17.56 25.41
N ALA A 78 23.85 17.18 24.16
CA ALA A 78 24.33 15.88 23.74
C ALA A 78 25.85 15.83 23.67
N ASN A 79 26.41 14.69 24.04
CA ASN A 79 27.85 14.46 23.90
C ASN A 79 28.11 13.14 23.12
N TRP A 80 29.27 13.08 22.48
CA TRP A 80 29.64 11.97 21.61
C TRP A 80 29.55 10.61 22.33
N LEU A 81 30.02 10.52 23.58
CA LEU A 81 30.00 9.28 24.36
C LEU A 81 28.56 8.80 24.63
N GLY A 82 27.63 9.72 24.97
CA GLY A 82 26.23 9.41 25.16
C GLY A 82 25.57 8.90 23.87
N LEU A 83 25.89 9.50 22.72
CA LEU A 83 25.38 9.05 21.41
C LEU A 83 25.92 7.67 21.02
N VAL A 84 27.20 7.38 21.27
CA VAL A 84 27.80 6.06 21.06
C VAL A 84 27.15 5.01 21.97
N TRP A 85 26.90 5.34 23.24
CA TRP A 85 26.20 4.44 24.17
C TRP A 85 24.74 4.19 23.75
N ALA A 86 24.04 5.21 23.28
CA ALA A 86 22.70 5.06 22.75
C ALA A 86 22.65 4.09 21.54
N MET A 87 23.63 4.20 20.65
CA MET A 87 23.77 3.26 19.51
C MET A 87 24.13 1.85 19.99
N ARG A 88 25.00 1.71 20.99
CA ARG A 88 25.35 0.40 21.59
C ARG A 88 24.14 -0.31 22.20
N ASN A 89 23.15 0.42 22.67
CA ASN A 89 21.90 -0.15 23.19
C ASN A 89 21.14 -1.00 22.15
N LEU A 90 21.32 -0.75 20.84
CA LEU A 90 20.79 -1.60 19.76
C LEU A 90 21.55 -2.91 19.56
N GLY A 91 22.66 -3.13 20.30
CA GLY A 91 23.47 -4.34 20.17
C GLY A 91 24.66 -4.18 19.23
N ASP A 92 25.39 -5.29 19.03
CA ASP A 92 26.63 -5.30 18.24
C ASP A 92 26.44 -4.97 16.76
N GLY A 93 25.28 -5.24 16.21
CA GLY A 93 24.99 -4.91 14.82
C GLY A 93 24.96 -3.42 14.49
N ALA A 94 24.77 -2.55 15.49
CA ALA A 94 24.87 -1.10 15.29
C ALA A 94 26.33 -0.58 15.34
N LYS A 95 27.31 -1.45 15.66
CA LYS A 95 28.70 -1.04 15.88
C LYS A 95 29.32 -0.36 14.66
N GLU A 96 29.17 -0.96 13.49
CA GLU A 96 29.76 -0.44 12.25
C GLU A 96 29.10 0.88 11.81
N ILE A 97 27.80 1.03 12.06
CA ILE A 97 27.09 2.29 11.82
C ILE A 97 27.62 3.39 12.74
N ALA A 98 27.76 3.07 14.02
CA ALA A 98 28.30 3.98 15.03
C ALA A 98 29.75 4.37 14.73
N ARG A 99 30.57 3.41 14.27
CA ARG A 99 31.96 3.65 13.86
C ARG A 99 32.02 4.58 12.64
N ALA A 100 31.28 4.26 11.57
CA ALA A 100 31.24 5.05 10.33
C ALA A 100 30.75 6.49 10.59
N TRP A 101 29.75 6.67 11.48
CA TRP A 101 29.30 7.99 11.88
C TRP A 101 30.38 8.73 12.67
N SER A 102 31.03 8.07 13.65
CA SER A 102 32.09 8.66 14.47
C SER A 102 33.34 9.03 13.67
N GLN A 103 33.68 8.28 12.61
CA GLN A 103 34.81 8.56 11.69
C GLN A 103 34.68 9.87 10.94
N GLN A 104 33.51 10.45 10.86
CA GLN A 104 33.31 11.79 10.26
C GLN A 104 33.85 12.91 11.18
N SER A 105 34.08 12.64 12.46
CA SER A 105 34.66 13.59 13.39
C SER A 105 36.17 13.73 13.22
N LYS A 106 36.65 14.98 13.27
CA LYS A 106 38.10 15.28 13.27
C LYS A 106 38.81 14.75 14.54
N ARG A 107 38.04 14.41 15.57
CA ARG A 107 38.54 13.91 16.87
C ARG A 107 38.50 12.39 16.99
N TYR A 108 38.12 11.71 15.91
CA TYR A 108 38.02 10.25 15.88
C TYR A 108 39.37 9.57 16.07
N THR A 109 39.40 8.60 16.96
CA THR A 109 40.46 7.59 17.06
C THR A 109 39.84 6.22 17.25
N GLU A 110 40.36 5.18 16.61
CA GLU A 110 39.83 3.82 16.71
C GLU A 110 39.83 3.32 18.16
N ASP A 111 40.93 3.52 18.91
CA ASP A 111 41.06 3.13 20.33
C ASP A 111 40.03 3.87 21.19
N GLY A 112 39.79 5.14 20.91
CA GLY A 112 38.80 5.96 21.58
C GLY A 112 37.37 5.46 21.36
N PHE A 113 37.07 5.07 20.15
CA PHE A 113 35.77 4.48 19.77
C PHE A 113 35.58 3.11 20.43
N GLU A 114 36.52 2.19 20.30
CA GLU A 114 36.46 0.90 20.91
C GLU A 114 36.34 0.92 22.44
N SER A 115 37.04 1.86 23.08
CA SER A 115 36.91 2.09 24.51
C SER A 115 35.51 2.59 24.88
N ALA A 116 34.96 3.54 24.13
CA ALA A 116 33.62 4.05 24.35
C ALA A 116 32.56 2.93 24.14
N TRP A 117 32.67 2.16 23.08
CA TRP A 117 31.77 1.06 22.78
C TRP A 117 31.71 0.01 23.89
N ARG A 118 32.88 -0.37 24.46
CA ARG A 118 32.97 -1.35 25.53
C ARG A 118 32.54 -0.81 26.88
N SER A 119 32.57 0.49 27.10
CA SER A 119 32.26 1.13 28.39
C SER A 119 30.75 1.28 28.67
N TYR A 120 29.88 0.91 27.71
CA TYR A 120 28.44 0.92 27.89
C TYR A 120 28.00 -0.18 28.85
N ASP A 121 27.26 0.20 29.90
CA ASP A 121 26.68 -0.71 30.87
C ASP A 121 25.14 -0.57 30.87
N PRO A 122 24.41 -1.57 30.34
CA PRO A 122 22.94 -1.52 30.30
C PRO A 122 22.29 -1.73 31.68
N ALA A 123 23.02 -2.23 32.67
CA ALA A 123 22.53 -2.45 34.03
C ALA A 123 22.61 -1.21 34.92
N LYS A 124 23.20 -0.13 34.42
CA LYS A 124 23.38 1.11 35.17
C LYS A 124 22.03 1.81 35.34
N GLU A 125 21.75 2.30 36.56
CA GLU A 125 20.58 3.15 36.82
C GLU A 125 20.59 4.35 35.87
N ASN A 126 19.51 4.57 35.13
CA ASN A 126 19.40 5.56 34.05
C ASN A 126 20.34 5.34 32.85
N ALA A 127 20.59 4.08 32.46
CA ALA A 127 21.33 3.77 31.24
C ALA A 127 20.68 4.45 30.01
N ILE A 128 21.50 5.08 29.17
CA ILE A 128 21.04 5.74 27.95
C ILE A 128 20.56 4.68 26.97
N THR A 129 19.40 4.92 26.41
CA THR A 129 18.81 4.06 25.37
C THR A 129 18.82 4.74 24.00
N VAL A 130 18.66 3.96 22.95
CA VAL A 130 18.51 4.49 21.58
C VAL A 130 17.29 5.42 21.45
N GLY A 131 16.26 5.23 22.29
CA GLY A 131 15.10 6.12 22.36
C GLY A 131 15.47 7.57 22.68
N SER A 132 16.50 7.80 23.55
CA SER A 132 17.02 9.14 23.85
C SER A 132 17.68 9.79 22.63
N LEU A 133 18.39 9.02 21.81
CA LEU A 133 18.99 9.48 20.56
C LEU A 133 17.93 9.85 19.53
N PHE A 134 16.91 9.01 19.36
CA PHE A 134 15.81 9.28 18.42
C PHE A 134 15.03 10.54 18.82
N LYS A 135 14.70 10.69 20.10
CA LYS A 135 14.00 11.88 20.61
C LYS A 135 14.82 13.15 20.45
N LEU A 136 16.14 13.07 20.66
CA LEU A 136 17.04 14.20 20.40
C LEU A 136 17.05 14.58 18.92
N ALA A 137 17.19 13.61 18.01
CA ALA A 137 17.19 13.85 16.58
C ALA A 137 15.84 14.43 16.10
N GLU A 138 14.72 13.97 16.65
CA GLU A 138 13.39 14.51 16.40
C GLU A 138 13.28 15.97 16.84
N ASN A 139 13.72 16.30 18.04
CA ASN A 139 13.70 17.68 18.56
C ASN A 139 14.63 18.63 17.78
N ILE A 140 15.72 18.12 17.19
CA ILE A 140 16.59 18.90 16.31
C ILE A 140 15.92 19.10 14.94
N SER A 141 15.21 18.08 14.43
CA SER A 141 14.56 18.11 13.11
C SER A 141 13.25 18.92 13.08
N THR A 142 12.59 19.10 14.25
CA THR A 142 11.35 19.89 14.42
C THR A 142 11.58 21.03 15.41
N PRO A 143 11.97 22.24 14.98
CA PRO A 143 12.11 23.39 15.87
C PRO A 143 10.73 23.80 16.41
N GLY A 144 10.43 23.41 17.65
CA GLY A 144 9.24 23.88 18.38
C GLY A 144 9.38 25.32 18.83
N GLU A 145 8.28 26.03 18.95
CA GLU A 145 8.12 27.47 19.26
C GLU A 145 8.61 27.94 20.65
N ASN A 146 9.65 27.37 21.24
CA ASN A 146 10.19 27.81 22.50
C ASN A 146 11.74 27.78 22.54
N ALA A 147 12.39 28.68 21.79
CA ALA A 147 13.78 28.98 21.93
C ALA A 147 13.96 30.38 22.56
N VAL A 148 14.13 30.43 23.89
CA VAL A 148 14.58 31.63 24.59
C VAL A 148 16.07 31.84 24.31
N SER A 149 16.37 33.05 23.87
CA SER A 149 17.64 33.70 23.57
C SER A 149 18.85 33.29 24.41
N GLY A 150 19.89 32.83 23.71
CA GLY A 150 21.30 32.82 24.18
C GLY A 150 22.22 33.15 23.03
N ALA A 151 22.84 34.32 23.05
CA ALA A 151 23.64 34.90 22.00
C ALA A 151 24.94 34.15 21.69
N GLY A 152 25.24 34.01 20.39
CA GLY A 152 26.60 34.00 19.86
C GLY A 152 27.17 32.68 19.39
N ARG A 153 26.87 32.31 18.16
CA ARG A 153 27.78 31.94 17.05
C ARG A 153 26.92 31.48 15.89
N GLN A 154 26.89 32.26 14.80
CA GLN A 154 26.37 31.85 13.52
C GLN A 154 27.24 30.71 12.98
N SER A 155 26.85 29.44 13.24
CA SER A 155 27.16 28.35 12.34
C SER A 155 26.05 28.39 11.27
N GLU A 156 26.40 28.56 10.03
CA GLU A 156 25.47 28.43 8.88
C GLU A 156 24.82 27.03 8.99
N LEU A 157 23.64 27.01 9.59
CA LEU A 157 22.74 25.84 9.54
C LEU A 157 22.30 25.72 8.08
N THR A 158 22.91 24.80 7.35
CA THR A 158 22.38 24.40 6.04
C THR A 158 20.94 23.95 6.26
N PRO A 159 19.96 24.61 5.63
CA PRO A 159 18.56 24.29 5.86
C PRO A 159 18.32 22.83 5.47
N VAL A 160 17.67 22.06 6.36
CA VAL A 160 17.22 20.70 6.08
C VAL A 160 16.39 20.76 4.81
N LYS A 161 16.87 20.13 3.73
CA LYS A 161 16.17 20.13 2.45
C LYS A 161 14.88 19.34 2.60
N ARG A 162 13.77 20.04 2.77
CA ARG A 162 12.42 19.46 2.81
C ARG A 162 12.01 18.86 1.45
N PHE A 163 12.59 19.36 0.37
CA PHE A 163 12.28 18.98 -0.99
C PHE A 163 13.52 18.40 -1.67
N PHE A 164 13.36 17.23 -2.28
CA PHE A 164 14.39 16.59 -3.10
C PHE A 164 14.04 16.83 -4.57
N PHE A 165 14.90 17.55 -5.29
CA PHE A 165 14.73 17.79 -6.72
C PHE A 165 15.47 16.70 -7.47
N GLN A 166 14.74 15.91 -8.26
CA GLN A 166 15.28 14.84 -9.09
C GLN A 166 15.24 15.25 -10.56
N SER A 167 16.31 14.98 -11.29
CA SER A 167 16.33 15.13 -12.73
C SER A 167 15.54 14.01 -13.43
N PRO A 168 15.10 14.17 -14.69
CA PRO A 168 14.48 13.09 -15.44
C PRO A 168 15.34 11.82 -15.51
N GLN A 169 16.68 11.97 -15.59
CA GLN A 169 17.62 10.85 -15.64
C GLN A 169 17.66 10.06 -14.33
N GLU A 170 17.50 10.72 -13.18
CA GLU A 170 17.38 10.06 -11.87
C GLU A 170 16.06 9.35 -11.74
N ILE A 171 14.95 9.95 -12.19
CA ILE A 171 13.63 9.33 -12.22
C ILE A 171 13.63 8.06 -13.09
N LEU A 172 14.26 8.10 -14.26
CA LEU A 172 14.35 6.94 -15.16
C LEU A 172 15.17 5.76 -14.58
N ARG A 173 15.98 6.00 -13.55
CA ARG A 173 16.74 4.97 -12.82
C ARG A 173 15.98 4.36 -11.66
N LEU A 174 14.80 4.90 -11.30
CA LEU A 174 13.99 4.33 -10.25
C LEU A 174 13.53 2.91 -10.65
N PRO A 175 13.38 2.02 -9.67
CA PRO A 175 12.87 0.67 -9.94
C PRO A 175 11.45 0.76 -10.53
N PRO A 176 11.04 -0.22 -11.35
CA PRO A 176 9.69 -0.28 -11.87
C PRO A 176 8.67 -0.39 -10.73
N ILE A 177 7.42 0.02 -11.02
CA ILE A 177 6.31 -0.02 -10.07
C ILE A 177 6.14 -1.44 -9.50
N GLU A 178 6.16 -1.52 -8.17
CA GLU A 178 5.85 -2.74 -7.45
C GLU A 178 4.33 -2.84 -7.24
N TRP A 179 3.80 -4.05 -7.37
CA TRP A 179 2.39 -4.35 -7.29
C TRP A 179 2.06 -5.22 -6.08
N CYS A 180 1.00 -4.88 -5.36
CA CYS A 180 0.33 -5.78 -4.43
C CYS A 180 -0.40 -6.87 -5.23
N ILE A 181 -1.24 -6.46 -6.19
CA ILE A 181 -1.83 -7.34 -7.22
C ILE A 181 -1.47 -6.78 -8.59
N LYS A 182 -0.75 -7.58 -9.39
CA LYS A 182 -0.17 -7.12 -10.66
C LYS A 182 -1.22 -6.53 -11.60
N GLY A 183 -1.00 -5.28 -12.01
CA GLY A 183 -1.87 -4.54 -12.92
C GLY A 183 -3.24 -4.16 -12.33
N LEU A 184 -3.43 -4.26 -11.00
CA LEU A 184 -4.67 -3.91 -10.34
C LEU A 184 -4.43 -2.96 -9.17
N LEU A 185 -3.59 -3.35 -8.22
CA LEU A 185 -3.33 -2.59 -7.00
C LEU A 185 -1.83 -2.40 -6.80
N PRO A 186 -1.33 -1.17 -6.63
CA PRO A 186 0.08 -0.90 -6.35
C PRO A 186 0.47 -1.45 -4.98
N LYS A 187 1.77 -1.56 -4.71
CA LYS A 187 2.31 -2.02 -3.42
C LYS A 187 1.96 -1.08 -2.27
N SER A 188 1.93 0.21 -2.54
CA SER A 188 1.64 1.28 -1.58
C SER A 188 0.79 2.36 -2.23
N GLY A 189 0.17 3.20 -1.41
CA GLY A 189 -0.70 4.28 -1.88
C GLY A 189 -2.13 4.14 -1.36
N LEU A 190 -3.08 4.75 -2.06
CA LEU A 190 -4.48 4.79 -1.67
C LEU A 190 -5.36 4.15 -2.75
N ALA A 191 -6.16 3.15 -2.36
CA ALA A 191 -7.12 2.51 -3.26
C ALA A 191 -8.52 2.48 -2.62
N SER A 192 -9.54 2.21 -3.44
CA SER A 192 -10.90 2.01 -2.94
C SER A 192 -11.59 0.85 -3.64
N ILE A 193 -12.36 0.08 -2.85
CA ILE A 193 -13.33 -0.90 -3.33
C ILE A 193 -14.72 -0.35 -3.01
N TYR A 194 -15.52 -0.05 -4.01
CA TYR A 194 -16.80 0.59 -3.80
C TYR A 194 -17.94 -0.05 -4.62
N GLY A 195 -19.16 0.22 -4.22
CA GLY A 195 -20.34 -0.29 -4.89
C GLY A 195 -21.61 -0.17 -4.03
N PRO A 196 -22.79 -0.45 -4.59
CA PRO A 196 -24.05 -0.34 -3.86
C PRO A 196 -24.14 -1.33 -2.67
N PRO A 197 -25.00 -1.07 -1.69
CA PRO A 197 -25.32 -2.06 -0.66
C PRO A 197 -25.71 -3.39 -1.28
N GLY A 198 -25.26 -4.52 -0.67
CA GLY A 198 -25.55 -5.87 -1.16
C GLY A 198 -24.79 -6.28 -2.44
N SER A 199 -23.86 -5.48 -2.95
CA SER A 199 -23.01 -5.88 -4.09
C SER A 199 -21.99 -6.96 -3.74
N GLY A 200 -21.76 -7.25 -2.45
CA GLY A 200 -20.82 -8.29 -1.99
C GLY A 200 -19.44 -7.76 -1.61
N LYS A 201 -19.29 -6.45 -1.35
CA LYS A 201 -17.99 -5.80 -1.05
C LYS A 201 -17.19 -6.51 0.04
N SER A 202 -17.78 -6.77 1.20
CA SER A 202 -17.04 -7.36 2.33
C SER A 202 -16.63 -8.82 2.06
N PHE A 203 -17.38 -9.59 1.26
CA PHE A 203 -16.97 -10.93 0.82
C PHE A 203 -15.82 -10.84 -0.20
N PHE A 204 -15.94 -9.94 -1.15
CA PHE A 204 -14.89 -9.67 -2.14
C PHE A 204 -13.61 -9.15 -1.48
N ALA A 205 -13.75 -8.27 -0.47
CA ALA A 205 -12.63 -7.76 0.31
C ALA A 205 -11.91 -8.88 1.08
N LEU A 206 -12.65 -9.82 1.67
CA LEU A 206 -12.04 -10.95 2.35
C LEU A 206 -11.28 -11.87 1.39
N ASP A 207 -11.83 -12.12 0.19
CA ASP A 207 -11.14 -12.90 -0.84
C ASP A 207 -9.86 -12.20 -1.32
N PHE A 208 -9.92 -10.88 -1.52
CA PHE A 208 -8.75 -10.04 -1.78
C PHE A 208 -7.71 -10.14 -0.67
N ILE A 209 -8.10 -9.91 0.59
CA ILE A 209 -7.25 -9.97 1.79
C ILE A 209 -6.57 -11.33 1.89
N ALA A 210 -7.35 -12.41 1.76
CA ALA A 210 -6.84 -13.77 1.84
C ALA A 210 -5.87 -14.09 0.70
N SER A 211 -6.15 -13.62 -0.51
CA SER A 211 -5.25 -13.78 -1.65
C SER A 211 -3.90 -13.08 -1.41
N VAL A 212 -3.91 -11.88 -0.80
CA VAL A 212 -2.69 -11.13 -0.46
C VAL A 212 -1.90 -11.86 0.63
N VAL A 213 -2.54 -12.18 1.75
CA VAL A 213 -1.82 -12.78 2.89
C VAL A 213 -1.25 -14.16 2.58
N LEU A 214 -1.90 -14.92 1.70
CA LEU A 214 -1.48 -16.25 1.25
C LEU A 214 -0.55 -16.20 0.02
N GLY A 215 -0.39 -15.05 -0.64
CA GLY A 215 0.34 -14.95 -1.91
C GLY A 215 -0.31 -15.73 -3.07
N LYS A 216 -1.62 -15.99 -2.98
CA LYS A 216 -2.37 -16.71 -4.02
C LYS A 216 -2.86 -15.75 -5.09
N LYS A 217 -3.07 -16.27 -6.31
CA LYS A 217 -3.62 -15.46 -7.39
C LYS A 217 -5.02 -14.94 -7.02
N PHE A 218 -5.23 -13.64 -7.25
CA PHE A 218 -6.55 -12.99 -7.13
C PHE A 218 -7.16 -12.84 -8.53
N PHE A 219 -8.24 -13.52 -8.82
CA PHE A 219 -8.89 -13.55 -10.14
C PHE A 219 -7.88 -13.76 -11.30
N GLY A 220 -6.96 -14.71 -11.11
CA GLY A 220 -5.92 -15.04 -12.10
C GLY A 220 -4.66 -14.16 -12.05
N ARG A 221 -4.69 -12.99 -11.41
CA ARG A 221 -3.57 -12.03 -11.32
C ARG A 221 -2.57 -12.45 -10.24
N LYS A 222 -1.30 -12.25 -10.52
CA LYS A 222 -0.23 -12.52 -9.53
C LYS A 222 -0.36 -11.55 -8.35
N THR A 223 -0.24 -12.08 -7.14
CA THR A 223 -0.33 -11.33 -5.88
C THR A 223 0.99 -11.45 -5.14
N ARG A 224 1.43 -10.36 -4.54
CA ARG A 224 2.56 -10.34 -3.61
C ARG A 224 2.07 -10.70 -2.22
N SER A 225 2.69 -11.68 -1.57
CA SER A 225 2.41 -11.97 -0.16
C SER A 225 2.87 -10.81 0.72
N SER A 226 1.97 -10.32 1.56
CA SER A 226 2.23 -9.18 2.47
C SER A 226 1.36 -9.33 3.73
N PRO A 227 1.76 -8.73 4.86
CA PRO A 227 0.87 -8.60 6.03
C PRO A 227 -0.40 -7.84 5.65
N VAL A 228 -1.52 -8.20 6.27
CA VAL A 228 -2.79 -7.49 6.07
C VAL A 228 -3.42 -7.15 7.40
N VAL A 229 -3.86 -5.91 7.55
CA VAL A 229 -4.69 -5.47 8.67
C VAL A 229 -6.07 -5.10 8.14
N TYR A 230 -7.10 -5.79 8.62
CA TYR A 230 -8.48 -5.59 8.25
C TYR A 230 -9.24 -4.91 9.38
N VAL A 231 -9.51 -3.62 9.22
CA VAL A 231 -10.28 -2.80 10.15
C VAL A 231 -11.75 -2.92 9.78
N VAL A 232 -12.52 -3.61 10.61
CA VAL A 232 -13.94 -3.95 10.37
C VAL A 232 -14.81 -3.13 11.31
N LEU A 233 -15.34 -2.03 10.81
CA LEU A 233 -16.18 -1.11 11.57
C LEU A 233 -17.66 -1.35 11.31
N GLU A 234 -18.00 -2.14 10.28
CA GLU A 234 -19.38 -2.50 9.94
C GLU A 234 -19.52 -4.01 9.86
N GLY A 235 -20.53 -4.56 10.56
CA GLY A 235 -20.84 -5.99 10.53
C GLY A 235 -19.75 -6.87 11.15
N ALA A 236 -19.05 -6.40 12.18
CA ALA A 236 -17.99 -7.12 12.88
C ALA A 236 -18.43 -8.50 13.37
N ALA A 237 -19.68 -8.66 13.86
CA ALA A 237 -20.23 -9.95 14.28
C ALA A 237 -20.22 -11.02 13.17
N GLY A 238 -20.28 -10.60 11.89
CA GLY A 238 -20.27 -11.53 10.76
C GLY A 238 -18.86 -11.94 10.27
N VAL A 239 -17.79 -11.30 10.78
CA VAL A 239 -16.41 -11.55 10.31
C VAL A 239 -16.00 -12.99 10.57
N GLN A 240 -16.28 -13.52 11.77
CA GLN A 240 -15.95 -14.89 12.11
C GLN A 240 -16.54 -15.88 11.09
N ARG A 241 -17.84 -15.76 10.77
CA ARG A 241 -18.50 -16.63 9.79
C ARG A 241 -17.91 -16.51 8.40
N ARG A 242 -17.52 -15.28 7.99
CA ARG A 242 -16.88 -15.03 6.69
C ARG A 242 -15.51 -15.70 6.61
N VAL A 243 -14.69 -15.58 7.66
CA VAL A 243 -13.38 -16.23 7.76
C VAL A 243 -13.54 -17.75 7.71
N GLN A 244 -14.43 -18.33 8.53
CA GLN A 244 -14.72 -19.76 8.54
C GLN A 244 -15.17 -20.27 7.16
N ALA A 245 -16.04 -19.52 6.48
CA ALA A 245 -16.50 -19.89 5.14
C ALA A 245 -15.34 -19.91 4.14
N TYR A 246 -14.46 -18.89 4.17
CA TYR A 246 -13.29 -18.82 3.31
C TYR A 246 -12.36 -20.03 3.55
N GLU A 247 -11.97 -20.26 4.80
CA GLU A 247 -11.07 -21.37 5.16
C GLU A 247 -11.65 -22.74 4.77
N ARG A 248 -12.94 -22.94 5.04
CA ARG A 248 -13.63 -24.19 4.72
C ARG A 248 -13.74 -24.43 3.22
N PHE A 249 -14.12 -23.41 2.47
CA PHE A 249 -14.27 -23.50 1.02
C PHE A 249 -12.95 -23.75 0.31
N HIS A 250 -11.93 -22.98 0.66
CA HIS A 250 -10.61 -23.06 0.04
C HIS A 250 -9.68 -24.12 0.66
N LYS A 251 -10.12 -24.79 1.75
CA LYS A 251 -9.36 -25.80 2.51
C LYS A 251 -7.97 -25.27 2.93
N VAL A 252 -7.95 -24.09 3.51
CA VAL A 252 -6.75 -23.40 3.98
C VAL A 252 -7.01 -22.79 5.35
N SER A 253 -5.94 -22.52 6.10
CA SER A 253 -6.00 -21.67 7.29
C SER A 253 -5.37 -20.31 6.97
N LEU A 254 -6.02 -19.24 7.37
CA LEU A 254 -5.48 -17.89 7.21
C LEU A 254 -4.35 -17.68 8.22
N PRO A 255 -3.20 -17.19 7.80
CA PRO A 255 -2.00 -17.09 8.64
C PRO A 255 -2.08 -15.92 9.62
N SER A 256 -1.22 -15.95 10.65
CA SER A 256 -1.20 -14.98 11.76
C SER A 256 -0.80 -13.55 11.35
N ASN A 257 -0.22 -13.34 10.17
CA ASN A 257 0.06 -12.02 9.60
C ASN A 257 -1.19 -11.36 8.96
N LEU A 258 -2.36 -12.00 9.01
CA LEU A 258 -3.66 -11.35 8.92
C LEU A 258 -4.09 -10.91 10.32
N LYS A 259 -4.29 -9.62 10.52
CA LYS A 259 -4.85 -9.05 11.75
C LYS A 259 -6.21 -8.43 11.45
N ILE A 260 -7.14 -8.64 12.38
CA ILE A 260 -8.50 -8.08 12.30
C ILE A 260 -8.68 -7.13 13.48
N VAL A 261 -9.09 -5.91 13.18
CA VAL A 261 -9.35 -4.83 14.16
C VAL A 261 -10.85 -4.54 14.12
N THR A 262 -11.52 -4.64 15.27
CA THR A 262 -12.96 -4.37 15.39
C THR A 262 -13.28 -3.24 16.36
N GLN A 263 -12.24 -2.61 16.92
CA GLN A 263 -12.35 -1.45 17.79
C GLN A 263 -12.74 -0.21 16.99
N ASN A 264 -13.35 0.75 17.70
CA ASN A 264 -13.66 2.05 17.11
C ASN A 264 -12.39 2.71 16.57
N PHE A 265 -12.48 3.24 15.37
CA PHE A 265 -11.39 3.89 14.66
C PHE A 265 -11.93 5.04 13.82
N SER A 266 -11.30 6.20 13.88
CA SER A 266 -11.74 7.39 13.15
C SER A 266 -10.58 8.03 12.38
N LEU A 267 -10.78 8.22 11.08
CA LEU A 267 -9.87 8.99 10.22
C LEU A 267 -10.01 10.51 10.41
N LEU A 268 -11.09 10.98 11.05
CA LEU A 268 -11.29 12.40 11.36
C LEU A 268 -10.61 12.82 12.66
N ASN A 269 -10.33 11.87 13.54
CA ASN A 269 -9.59 12.08 14.78
C ASN A 269 -8.13 11.67 14.56
N ASN A 270 -7.25 11.92 15.50
CA ASN A 270 -5.84 11.55 15.39
C ASN A 270 -5.55 10.04 15.60
N ASP A 271 -6.59 9.18 15.58
CA ASP A 271 -6.43 7.73 15.73
C ASP A 271 -5.44 7.13 14.71
N TYR A 272 -5.37 7.71 13.50
CA TYR A 272 -4.45 7.28 12.46
C TYR A 272 -2.98 7.41 12.84
N GLU A 273 -2.63 8.33 13.72
CA GLU A 273 -1.28 8.51 14.24
C GLU A 273 -0.86 7.33 15.13
N GLN A 274 -1.69 7.06 16.15
CA GLN A 274 -1.50 5.93 17.05
C GLN A 274 -1.55 4.60 16.31
N PHE A 275 -2.53 4.43 15.44
CA PHE A 275 -2.69 3.22 14.62
C PHE A 275 -1.47 2.94 13.75
N SER A 276 -0.91 3.98 13.11
CA SER A 276 0.32 3.83 12.33
C SER A 276 1.51 3.38 13.18
N SER A 277 1.65 3.94 14.39
CA SER A 277 2.71 3.56 15.31
C SER A 277 2.56 2.10 15.76
N GLU A 278 1.35 1.68 16.12
CA GLU A 278 1.05 0.30 16.51
C GLU A 278 1.27 -0.70 15.36
N LEU A 279 0.96 -0.31 14.11
CA LEU A 279 1.27 -1.12 12.92
C LEU A 279 2.78 -1.34 12.75
N ILE A 280 3.57 -0.28 12.94
CA ILE A 280 5.03 -0.34 12.85
C ILE A 280 5.60 -1.23 13.97
N GLU A 281 5.17 -1.02 15.21
CA GLU A 281 5.59 -1.81 16.37
C GLU A 281 5.23 -3.29 16.23
N ALA A 282 4.07 -3.60 15.64
CA ALA A 282 3.64 -4.97 15.38
C ALA A 282 4.32 -5.63 14.17
N GLY A 283 5.22 -4.94 13.46
CA GLY A 283 5.90 -5.45 12.27
C GLY A 283 4.97 -5.65 11.06
N LEU A 284 3.89 -4.85 10.97
CA LEU A 284 2.86 -4.93 9.93
C LEU A 284 3.03 -3.88 8.82
N SER A 285 4.18 -3.20 8.78
CA SER A 285 4.57 -2.27 7.71
C SER A 285 4.77 -3.01 6.38
N ASN A 286 4.82 -2.26 5.27
CA ASN A 286 4.94 -2.79 3.90
C ASN A 286 3.83 -3.78 3.53
N GLY A 287 2.66 -3.62 4.14
CA GLY A 287 1.50 -4.47 4.04
C GLY A 287 0.31 -3.82 3.33
N VAL A 288 -0.86 -4.30 3.68
CA VAL A 288 -2.14 -3.74 3.24
C VAL A 288 -3.02 -3.44 4.45
N VAL A 289 -3.57 -2.24 4.49
CA VAL A 289 -4.57 -1.84 5.48
C VAL A 289 -5.92 -1.69 4.78
N VAL A 290 -6.89 -2.49 5.16
CA VAL A 290 -8.26 -2.43 4.60
C VAL A 290 -9.19 -1.86 5.64
N ILE A 291 -9.94 -0.80 5.31
CA ILE A 291 -10.88 -0.13 6.22
C ILE A 291 -12.30 -0.34 5.68
N ASP A 292 -13.12 -1.07 6.41
CA ASP A 292 -14.50 -1.46 6.05
C ASP A 292 -15.49 -0.99 7.15
N THR A 293 -16.18 0.14 6.99
CA THR A 293 -16.25 1.00 5.81
C THR A 293 -15.73 2.40 6.07
N LEU A 294 -15.45 3.16 5.01
CA LEU A 294 -15.05 4.57 5.07
C LEU A 294 -16.06 5.40 5.88
N SER A 295 -17.36 5.20 5.65
CA SER A 295 -18.43 5.90 6.36
C SER A 295 -18.34 5.70 7.88
N GLN A 296 -18.03 4.49 8.33
CA GLN A 296 -17.87 4.19 9.75
C GLN A 296 -16.54 4.70 10.32
N ALA A 297 -15.52 4.83 9.47
CA ALA A 297 -14.23 5.41 9.83
C ALA A 297 -14.23 6.95 9.84
N SER A 298 -15.35 7.60 9.47
CA SER A 298 -15.49 9.06 9.48
C SER A 298 -16.77 9.50 10.21
N PRO A 299 -16.94 9.10 11.48
CA PRO A 299 -18.16 9.39 12.24
C PRO A 299 -18.33 10.92 12.41
N GLY A 300 -19.53 11.41 12.09
CA GLY A 300 -19.88 12.84 12.17
C GLY A 300 -19.40 13.68 10.99
N GLY A 301 -18.61 13.13 10.07
CA GLY A 301 -18.20 13.82 8.85
C GLY A 301 -19.25 13.78 7.76
N ASP A 302 -19.29 14.82 6.94
CA ASP A 302 -20.11 14.86 5.73
C ASP A 302 -19.27 14.36 4.53
N GLU A 303 -19.65 13.23 3.98
CA GLU A 303 -18.99 12.62 2.80
C GLU A 303 -19.03 13.55 1.56
N ASN A 304 -19.92 14.57 1.52
CA ASN A 304 -20.00 15.54 0.43
C ASN A 304 -19.19 16.81 0.73
N SER A 305 -18.71 16.98 1.95
CA SER A 305 -17.84 18.10 2.35
C SER A 305 -16.43 17.88 1.80
N SER A 306 -15.92 18.83 1.03
CA SER A 306 -14.53 18.80 0.55
C SER A 306 -13.51 18.86 1.69
N THR A 307 -13.84 19.54 2.78
CA THR A 307 -12.98 19.68 3.96
C THR A 307 -12.87 18.37 4.72
N ASP A 308 -14.01 17.73 5.05
CA ASP A 308 -14.02 16.50 5.82
C ASP A 308 -13.39 15.36 5.01
N MET A 309 -13.75 15.27 3.74
CA MET A 309 -13.15 14.29 2.84
C MET A 309 -11.65 14.53 2.61
N GLY A 310 -11.22 15.80 2.57
CA GLY A 310 -9.80 16.17 2.53
C GLY A 310 -9.04 15.65 3.76
N THR A 311 -9.61 15.80 4.96
CA THR A 311 -9.04 15.29 6.21
C THR A 311 -8.96 13.76 6.20
N VAL A 312 -10.02 13.08 5.80
CA VAL A 312 -10.06 11.61 5.68
C VAL A 312 -9.00 11.07 4.71
N ILE A 313 -8.87 11.70 3.54
CA ILE A 313 -7.87 11.34 2.53
C ILE A 313 -6.45 11.54 3.10
N ALA A 314 -6.20 12.68 3.75
CA ALA A 314 -4.89 12.97 4.33
C ALA A 314 -4.51 11.97 5.42
N ALA A 315 -5.46 11.59 6.29
CA ALA A 315 -5.26 10.58 7.33
C ALA A 315 -4.94 9.20 6.72
N ALA A 316 -5.72 8.76 5.72
CA ALA A 316 -5.47 7.49 5.04
C ALA A 316 -4.11 7.47 4.32
N GLN A 317 -3.75 8.56 3.64
CA GLN A 317 -2.43 8.72 3.01
C GLN A 317 -1.30 8.74 4.05
N SER A 318 -1.51 9.37 5.22
CA SER A 318 -0.52 9.37 6.30
C SER A 318 -0.23 7.96 6.81
N ILE A 319 -1.27 7.12 7.01
CA ILE A 319 -1.09 5.70 7.34
C ILE A 319 -0.22 5.03 6.26
N GLY A 320 -0.60 5.17 4.99
CA GLY A 320 0.12 4.57 3.87
C GLY A 320 1.59 4.99 3.79
N HIS A 321 1.88 6.28 3.97
CA HIS A 321 3.24 6.83 3.95
C HIS A 321 4.09 6.36 5.15
N LYS A 322 3.54 6.42 6.38
CA LYS A 322 4.28 6.05 7.59
C LYS A 322 4.59 4.56 7.65
N THR A 323 3.70 3.73 7.14
CA THR A 323 3.84 2.27 7.18
C THR A 323 4.31 1.67 5.85
N GLU A 324 4.54 2.48 4.82
CA GLU A 324 4.85 2.04 3.45
C GLU A 324 3.82 1.04 2.90
N SER A 325 2.56 1.17 3.29
CA SER A 325 1.49 0.23 3.02
C SER A 325 0.51 0.74 1.97
N LEU A 326 -0.22 -0.18 1.34
CA LEU A 326 -1.41 0.14 0.58
C LEU A 326 -2.60 0.28 1.53
N VAL A 327 -3.28 1.43 1.48
CA VAL A 327 -4.54 1.64 2.21
C VAL A 327 -5.70 1.45 1.24
N VAL A 328 -6.63 0.55 1.57
CA VAL A 328 -7.81 0.24 0.77
C VAL A 328 -9.06 0.64 1.55
N LEU A 329 -9.80 1.61 1.03
CA LEU A 329 -11.04 2.10 1.62
C LEU A 329 -12.24 1.38 0.99
N ILE A 330 -13.05 0.70 1.80
CA ILE A 330 -14.32 0.14 1.34
C ILE A 330 -15.41 1.17 1.50
N HIS A 331 -16.10 1.47 0.40
CA HIS A 331 -17.03 2.60 0.36
C HIS A 331 -18.33 2.24 -0.37
N HIS A 332 -19.42 2.94 -0.03
CA HIS A 332 -20.69 2.79 -0.70
C HIS A 332 -20.82 3.75 -1.88
N THR A 333 -21.49 3.32 -2.96
CA THR A 333 -21.97 4.26 -3.98
C THR A 333 -23.19 5.02 -3.46
N GLY A 334 -23.40 6.25 -3.94
CA GLY A 334 -24.64 7.01 -3.71
C GLY A 334 -25.86 6.33 -4.36
N LYS A 335 -27.06 6.91 -4.12
CA LYS A 335 -28.30 6.45 -4.77
C LYS A 335 -28.24 6.54 -6.30
N ASP A 336 -27.51 7.50 -6.83
CA ASP A 336 -27.23 7.66 -8.26
C ASP A 336 -25.89 6.97 -8.60
N THR A 337 -25.98 5.72 -9.01
CA THR A 337 -24.82 4.88 -9.37
C THR A 337 -24.08 5.37 -10.61
N SER A 338 -24.70 6.26 -11.42
CA SER A 338 -24.05 6.83 -12.62
C SER A 338 -22.90 7.79 -12.27
N ARG A 339 -22.86 8.28 -11.03
CA ARG A 339 -21.85 9.23 -10.53
C ARG A 339 -20.63 8.56 -9.87
N GLY A 340 -20.55 7.23 -9.86
CA GLY A 340 -19.44 6.49 -9.25
C GLY A 340 -19.52 6.41 -7.72
N ALA A 341 -18.36 6.45 -7.03
CA ALA A 341 -18.29 6.41 -5.57
C ALA A 341 -19.08 7.58 -4.95
N ARG A 342 -19.81 7.28 -3.86
CA ARG A 342 -20.54 8.33 -3.11
C ARG A 342 -19.57 9.34 -2.52
N GLY A 343 -20.00 10.62 -2.41
CA GLY A 343 -19.27 11.68 -1.75
C GLY A 343 -18.51 12.60 -2.71
N HIS A 344 -17.61 13.38 -2.15
CA HIS A 344 -16.89 14.42 -2.90
C HIS A 344 -15.92 13.80 -3.91
N SER A 345 -15.87 14.37 -5.12
CA SER A 345 -14.99 13.92 -6.22
C SER A 345 -13.49 13.87 -5.86
N SER A 346 -13.09 14.56 -4.78
CA SER A 346 -11.71 14.56 -4.28
C SER A 346 -11.23 13.16 -3.86
N LEU A 347 -12.11 12.31 -3.29
CA LEU A 347 -11.72 10.95 -2.95
C LEU A 347 -11.29 10.19 -4.20
N PHE A 348 -12.15 10.17 -5.23
CA PHE A 348 -11.82 9.47 -6.47
C PHE A 348 -10.57 10.05 -7.15
N ALA A 349 -10.39 11.37 -7.12
CA ALA A 349 -9.20 12.04 -7.66
C ALA A 349 -7.91 11.60 -6.93
N ALA A 350 -7.96 11.40 -5.61
CA ALA A 350 -6.81 11.03 -4.78
C ALA A 350 -6.40 9.56 -4.91
N LEU A 351 -7.29 8.66 -5.37
CA LEU A 351 -6.99 7.22 -5.50
C LEU A 351 -5.90 6.95 -6.55
N ASP A 352 -5.05 5.98 -6.27
CA ASP A 352 -4.13 5.37 -7.23
C ASP A 352 -4.83 4.26 -8.02
N ALA A 353 -5.75 3.53 -7.37
CA ALA A 353 -6.58 2.50 -7.99
C ALA A 353 -8.00 2.48 -7.41
N GLY A 354 -8.97 2.15 -8.25
CA GLY A 354 -10.37 2.01 -7.87
C GLY A 354 -10.98 0.74 -8.43
N ILE A 355 -11.69 0.00 -7.60
CA ILE A 355 -12.44 -1.21 -7.97
C ILE A 355 -13.90 -0.96 -7.71
N GLU A 356 -14.72 -1.03 -8.75
CA GLU A 356 -16.17 -0.89 -8.64
C GLU A 356 -16.84 -2.27 -8.65
N LEU A 357 -17.71 -2.50 -7.67
CA LEU A 357 -18.55 -3.70 -7.62
C LEU A 357 -19.99 -3.36 -8.01
N LYS A 358 -20.55 -4.14 -8.92
CA LYS A 358 -21.94 -4.02 -9.38
C LYS A 358 -22.72 -5.28 -9.07
N ARG A 359 -23.98 -5.10 -8.66
CA ARG A 359 -24.98 -6.16 -8.63
C ARG A 359 -25.82 -6.05 -9.89
N LEU A 360 -25.81 -7.07 -10.68
CA LEU A 360 -26.57 -7.18 -11.94
C LEU A 360 -27.79 -8.08 -11.74
N LYS A 361 -28.71 -8.12 -12.68
CA LYS A 361 -29.89 -8.99 -12.59
C LYS A 361 -29.52 -10.47 -12.47
N THR A 362 -28.45 -10.88 -13.11
CA THR A 362 -28.01 -12.28 -13.23
C THR A 362 -26.73 -12.60 -12.47
N GLY A 363 -26.24 -11.74 -11.59
CA GLY A 363 -25.01 -11.97 -10.82
C GLY A 363 -24.31 -10.71 -10.36
N ARG A 364 -23.01 -10.75 -10.23
CA ARG A 364 -22.16 -9.64 -9.79
C ARG A 364 -20.98 -9.47 -10.74
N GLU A 365 -20.45 -8.26 -10.76
CA GLU A 365 -19.30 -7.88 -11.55
C GLU A 365 -18.43 -6.93 -10.74
N TRP A 366 -17.13 -7.06 -10.86
CA TRP A 366 -16.20 -6.04 -10.43
C TRP A 366 -15.43 -5.51 -11.64
N SER A 367 -15.09 -4.23 -11.63
CA SER A 367 -14.37 -3.58 -12.72
C SER A 367 -13.28 -2.65 -12.17
N ILE A 368 -12.22 -2.48 -12.96
CA ILE A 368 -11.19 -1.48 -12.70
C ILE A 368 -11.76 -0.13 -13.13
N SER A 369 -12.20 0.68 -12.15
CA SER A 369 -12.82 1.99 -12.42
C SER A 369 -11.78 3.11 -12.50
N LYS A 370 -10.59 2.87 -11.95
CA LYS A 370 -9.44 3.78 -12.00
C LYS A 370 -8.15 2.98 -11.87
N SER A 371 -7.17 3.32 -12.68
CA SER A 371 -5.77 2.93 -12.50
C SER A 371 -4.88 4.07 -13.00
N LYS A 372 -3.89 4.49 -12.18
CA LYS A 372 -2.88 5.47 -12.62
C LYS A 372 -1.81 4.84 -13.50
N ASP A 373 -1.53 3.56 -13.28
CA ASP A 373 -0.34 2.89 -13.82
C ASP A 373 -0.66 1.60 -14.60
N SER A 374 -1.95 1.37 -14.90
CA SER A 374 -2.43 0.20 -15.66
C SER A 374 -3.67 0.55 -16.45
N VAL A 375 -4.15 -0.40 -17.27
CA VAL A 375 -5.39 -0.26 -18.06
C VAL A 375 -6.59 -0.31 -17.11
N ASP A 376 -7.53 0.62 -17.28
CA ASP A 376 -8.83 0.65 -16.62
C ASP A 376 -9.95 0.13 -17.52
N GLY A 377 -11.17 0.02 -16.97
CA GLY A 377 -12.37 -0.42 -17.71
C GLY A 377 -12.51 -1.93 -17.84
N GLU A 378 -11.51 -2.73 -17.45
CA GLU A 378 -11.62 -4.19 -17.45
C GLU A 378 -12.64 -4.66 -16.41
N SER A 379 -13.47 -5.66 -16.77
CA SER A 379 -14.63 -6.08 -16.01
C SER A 379 -14.65 -7.60 -15.86
N HIS A 380 -14.93 -8.08 -14.66
CA HIS A 380 -14.86 -9.49 -14.32
C HIS A 380 -16.13 -9.95 -13.59
N PRO A 381 -16.86 -10.92 -14.11
CA PRO A 381 -18.00 -11.49 -13.42
C PRO A 381 -17.55 -12.32 -12.21
N PHE A 382 -18.31 -12.23 -11.14
CA PHE A 382 -18.13 -13.06 -9.95
C PHE A 382 -19.47 -13.43 -9.32
N ARG A 383 -19.46 -14.48 -8.49
CA ARG A 383 -20.61 -14.87 -7.70
C ARG A 383 -20.22 -15.06 -6.24
N LEU A 384 -21.22 -14.98 -5.38
CA LEU A 384 -21.08 -15.38 -4.00
C LEU A 384 -21.55 -16.83 -3.88
N GLU A 385 -20.62 -17.70 -3.53
CA GLU A 385 -20.87 -19.12 -3.32
C GLU A 385 -21.23 -19.35 -1.85
N PRO A 386 -22.43 -19.87 -1.53
CA PRO A 386 -22.82 -20.20 -0.17
C PRO A 386 -21.99 -21.35 0.39
N VAL A 387 -21.61 -21.24 1.66
CA VAL A 387 -20.86 -22.26 2.41
C VAL A 387 -21.59 -22.56 3.70
N ALA A 388 -22.02 -23.81 3.88
CA ALA A 388 -22.61 -24.30 5.11
C ALA A 388 -21.54 -24.38 6.21
N LEU A 389 -21.82 -23.82 7.39
CA LEU A 389 -20.89 -23.76 8.52
C LEU A 389 -21.31 -24.71 9.67
N GLY A 390 -22.53 -25.19 9.65
CA GLY A 390 -23.13 -26.05 10.68
C GLY A 390 -24.52 -25.57 11.02
N PHE A 391 -24.97 -25.88 12.22
CA PHE A 391 -26.29 -25.51 12.73
C PHE A 391 -26.13 -24.69 14.01
N ASP A 392 -27.05 -23.81 14.29
CA ASP A 392 -27.10 -23.06 15.54
C ASP A 392 -27.82 -23.86 16.66
N GLY A 393 -27.99 -23.21 17.82
CA GLY A 393 -28.64 -23.84 18.98
C GLY A 393 -30.12 -24.17 18.77
N ASP A 394 -30.75 -23.56 17.78
CA ASP A 394 -32.18 -23.78 17.45
C ASP A 394 -32.35 -24.79 16.30
N GLY A 395 -31.24 -25.28 15.73
CA GLY A 395 -31.21 -26.25 14.63
C GLY A 395 -31.28 -25.61 13.23
N ASP A 396 -31.17 -24.30 13.13
CA ASP A 396 -31.12 -23.58 11.84
C ASP A 396 -29.73 -23.64 11.22
N GLU A 397 -29.68 -23.82 9.90
CA GLU A 397 -28.39 -23.87 9.16
C GLU A 397 -27.67 -22.54 9.17
N ILE A 398 -26.45 -22.53 9.69
CA ILE A 398 -25.56 -21.38 9.62
C ILE A 398 -24.82 -21.40 8.27
N THR A 399 -24.98 -20.35 7.49
CA THR A 399 -24.28 -20.19 6.22
C THR A 399 -23.52 -18.87 6.15
N SER A 400 -22.50 -18.81 5.29
CA SER A 400 -21.84 -17.60 4.84
C SER A 400 -21.47 -17.77 3.37
N CYS A 401 -20.76 -16.78 2.78
CA CYS A 401 -20.40 -16.85 1.37
C CYS A 401 -18.92 -16.58 1.16
N VAL A 402 -18.39 -17.05 0.00
CA VAL A 402 -17.11 -16.69 -0.57
C VAL A 402 -17.30 -16.06 -1.95
N ALA A 403 -16.44 -15.12 -2.32
CA ALA A 403 -16.47 -14.51 -3.64
C ALA A 403 -15.57 -15.33 -4.58
N ILE A 404 -16.14 -15.84 -5.67
CA ILE A 404 -15.39 -16.63 -6.65
C ILE A 404 -15.64 -16.12 -8.07
N PRO A 405 -14.67 -16.29 -9.00
CA PRO A 405 -14.88 -15.99 -10.42
C PRO A 405 -16.10 -16.75 -10.96
N ASP A 406 -16.93 -16.08 -11.73
CA ASP A 406 -18.06 -16.71 -12.41
C ASP A 406 -17.70 -17.04 -13.86
N ALA A 407 -17.01 -18.17 -14.03
CA ALA A 407 -16.53 -18.61 -15.34
C ALA A 407 -17.67 -19.00 -16.30
N LEU A 408 -18.87 -19.30 -15.78
CA LEU A 408 -20.02 -19.67 -16.61
C LEU A 408 -20.74 -18.43 -17.17
N ARG A 409 -20.52 -17.28 -16.54
CA ARG A 409 -21.11 -16.03 -16.97
C ARG A 409 -20.24 -15.44 -18.08
N GLN A 410 -20.69 -15.55 -19.31
CA GLN A 410 -20.19 -14.66 -20.36
C GLN A 410 -20.46 -13.23 -19.89
N ALA A 411 -19.42 -12.37 -19.84
CA ALA A 411 -19.64 -10.96 -19.58
C ALA A 411 -20.83 -10.51 -20.44
N GLU A 412 -21.88 -9.96 -19.81
CA GLU A 412 -23.00 -9.40 -20.58
C GLU A 412 -22.39 -8.38 -21.53
N VAL A 413 -22.49 -8.68 -22.81
CA VAL A 413 -22.01 -7.80 -23.86
C VAL A 413 -22.88 -6.55 -23.77
N LYS A 414 -22.29 -5.40 -23.34
CA LYS A 414 -23.06 -4.18 -23.17
C LYS A 414 -23.75 -3.82 -24.47
N GLU A 415 -25.07 -3.68 -24.43
CA GLU A 415 -25.83 -3.22 -25.62
C GLU A 415 -25.31 -1.82 -26.01
N PRO A 416 -25.04 -1.63 -27.33
CA PRO A 416 -24.57 -0.35 -27.82
C PRO A 416 -25.64 0.72 -27.60
N THR A 417 -25.25 1.82 -26.95
CA THR A 417 -26.18 2.94 -26.66
C THR A 417 -26.21 3.98 -27.77
N GLY A 418 -25.11 4.14 -28.48
CA GLY A 418 -24.97 5.11 -29.57
C GLY A 418 -25.66 4.67 -30.86
N LYS A 419 -26.36 5.61 -31.53
CA LYS A 419 -27.03 5.36 -32.83
C LYS A 419 -26.07 4.73 -33.87
N HIS A 420 -24.88 5.29 -33.99
CA HIS A 420 -23.88 4.79 -34.95
C HIS A 420 -23.29 3.44 -34.54
N GLN A 421 -23.09 3.21 -33.23
CA GLN A 421 -22.66 1.92 -32.71
C GLN A 421 -23.65 0.79 -33.07
N LYS A 422 -24.96 1.05 -32.90
CA LYS A 422 -26.02 0.09 -33.26
C LYS A 422 -26.00 -0.24 -34.73
N VAL A 423 -25.88 0.77 -35.59
CA VAL A 423 -25.82 0.59 -37.04
C VAL A 423 -24.59 -0.23 -37.47
N ILE A 424 -23.42 0.11 -36.92
CA ILE A 424 -22.19 -0.63 -37.23
C ILE A 424 -22.25 -2.06 -36.69
N LEU A 425 -22.71 -2.25 -35.46
CA LEU A 425 -22.85 -3.59 -34.91
C LEU A 425 -23.80 -4.47 -35.74
N GLN A 426 -24.93 -3.92 -36.15
CA GLN A 426 -25.88 -4.64 -37.01
C GLN A 426 -25.23 -4.97 -38.35
N TYR A 427 -24.55 -4.01 -39.00
CA TYR A 427 -23.85 -4.24 -40.25
C TYR A 427 -22.78 -5.34 -40.14
N LEU A 428 -22.01 -5.33 -39.03
CA LEU A 428 -21.03 -6.37 -38.74
C LEU A 428 -21.71 -7.75 -38.56
N LYS A 429 -22.84 -7.81 -37.86
CA LYS A 429 -23.61 -9.05 -37.70
C LYS A 429 -24.13 -9.59 -39.02
N ASP A 430 -24.56 -8.71 -39.92
CA ASP A 430 -25.19 -9.09 -41.20
C ASP A 430 -24.14 -9.50 -42.25
N TYR A 431 -23.01 -8.85 -42.29
CA TYR A 431 -22.04 -8.96 -43.36
C TYR A 431 -20.63 -9.42 -42.94
N PHE A 432 -20.30 -9.39 -41.65
CA PHE A 432 -19.03 -9.83 -41.15
C PHE A 432 -19.12 -11.27 -40.64
N GLY A 433 -18.51 -12.20 -41.36
CA GLY A 433 -18.57 -13.62 -41.01
C GLY A 433 -17.97 -13.93 -39.65
N ASN A 434 -18.53 -14.86 -38.89
CA ASN A 434 -18.10 -15.26 -37.55
C ASN A 434 -16.67 -15.83 -37.47
N SER A 435 -15.99 -16.03 -38.58
CA SER A 435 -14.64 -16.59 -38.71
C SER A 435 -13.64 -15.60 -39.29
N GLU A 436 -14.07 -14.44 -39.72
CA GLU A 436 -13.21 -13.42 -40.30
C GLU A 436 -12.63 -12.54 -39.16
N ALA A 437 -11.32 -12.31 -39.20
CA ALA A 437 -10.63 -11.35 -38.40
C ALA A 437 -9.91 -10.36 -39.30
N LYS A 438 -9.98 -9.07 -39.02
CA LYS A 438 -9.38 -7.99 -39.84
C LYS A 438 -8.52 -7.08 -39.02
N GLU A 439 -7.53 -6.49 -39.67
CA GLU A 439 -6.79 -5.36 -39.06
C GLU A 439 -7.72 -4.17 -38.85
N PHE A 440 -7.38 -3.30 -37.87
CA PHE A 440 -8.25 -2.18 -37.48
C PHE A 440 -8.61 -1.24 -38.61
N GLN A 441 -7.68 -0.95 -39.50
CA GLN A 441 -7.93 -0.10 -40.69
C GLN A 441 -8.85 -0.77 -41.71
N GLU A 442 -8.68 -2.06 -41.92
CA GLU A 442 -9.55 -2.86 -42.83
C GLU A 442 -10.97 -2.92 -42.27
N LEU A 443 -11.12 -3.07 -40.96
CA LEU A 443 -12.42 -3.09 -40.29
C LEU A 443 -13.14 -1.73 -40.42
N ILE A 444 -12.41 -0.61 -40.33
CA ILE A 444 -12.98 0.72 -40.57
C ILE A 444 -13.50 0.86 -42.03
N GLU A 445 -12.70 0.47 -43.00
CA GLU A 445 -13.12 0.55 -44.42
C GLU A 445 -14.26 -0.44 -44.74
N PHE A 446 -14.26 -1.63 -44.14
CA PHE A 446 -15.36 -2.58 -44.23
C PHE A 446 -16.69 -2.01 -43.70
N CYS A 447 -16.66 -1.25 -42.60
CA CYS A 447 -17.88 -0.65 -42.04
C CYS A 447 -18.34 0.64 -42.73
N ARG A 448 -17.59 1.14 -43.73
CA ARG A 448 -17.90 2.41 -44.43
C ARG A 448 -19.28 2.44 -45.10
N PRO A 449 -19.77 1.37 -45.78
CA PRO A 449 -21.08 1.38 -46.36
C PRO A 449 -22.25 1.50 -45.38
N ALA A 450 -22.05 1.05 -44.12
CA ALA A 450 -23.06 1.11 -43.08
C ALA A 450 -23.48 2.54 -42.69
N MET A 451 -22.64 3.53 -42.92
CA MET A 451 -22.82 4.89 -42.38
C MET A 451 -23.49 5.89 -43.34
N GLY A 452 -23.76 5.51 -44.58
CA GLY A 452 -24.41 6.38 -45.55
C GLY A 452 -23.58 7.60 -46.03
N ALA A 453 -23.90 8.13 -47.21
CA ALA A 453 -23.06 9.14 -47.87
C ALA A 453 -23.17 10.58 -47.33
N GLN A 454 -24.04 10.88 -46.37
CA GLN A 454 -24.34 12.25 -45.92
C GLN A 454 -23.67 12.67 -44.57
N LEU A 455 -22.78 11.87 -44.01
CA LEU A 455 -22.16 12.18 -42.71
C LEU A 455 -20.89 13.00 -42.88
N SER A 456 -20.78 14.08 -42.11
CA SER A 456 -19.50 14.80 -41.93
C SER A 456 -18.51 13.90 -41.21
N ASN A 457 -17.36 13.63 -41.80
CA ASN A 457 -16.27 12.79 -41.31
C ASN A 457 -16.65 11.34 -40.93
N PRO A 458 -17.12 10.53 -41.89
CA PRO A 458 -17.60 9.18 -41.62
C PRO A 458 -16.50 8.26 -41.07
N LYS A 459 -15.26 8.40 -41.53
CA LYS A 459 -14.13 7.58 -41.09
C LYS A 459 -13.85 7.73 -39.58
N GLN A 460 -13.86 8.94 -39.05
CA GLN A 460 -13.66 9.21 -37.62
C GLN A 460 -14.79 8.64 -36.76
N ARG A 461 -16.04 8.81 -37.21
CA ARG A 461 -17.22 8.26 -36.48
C ARG A 461 -17.27 6.76 -36.48
N ILE A 462 -16.85 6.10 -37.57
CA ILE A 462 -16.73 4.64 -37.62
C ILE A 462 -15.66 4.20 -36.62
N LYS A 463 -14.49 4.83 -36.64
CA LYS A 463 -13.40 4.56 -35.70
C LYS A 463 -13.88 4.63 -34.24
N GLU A 464 -14.48 5.75 -33.84
CA GLU A 464 -15.01 5.96 -32.49
C GLU A 464 -16.09 4.92 -32.12
N SER A 465 -16.93 4.52 -33.09
CA SER A 465 -17.95 3.51 -32.84
C SER A 465 -17.38 2.11 -32.72
N ILE A 466 -16.36 1.74 -33.49
CA ILE A 466 -15.65 0.46 -33.37
C ILE A 466 -14.91 0.40 -32.06
N GLU A 467 -14.17 1.45 -31.66
CA GLU A 467 -13.50 1.55 -30.37
C GLU A 467 -14.50 1.39 -29.20
N ALA A 468 -15.66 2.01 -29.31
CA ALA A 468 -16.72 1.85 -28.32
C ALA A 468 -17.28 0.42 -28.28
N LEU A 469 -17.43 -0.24 -29.43
CA LEU A 469 -17.89 -1.65 -29.54
C LEU A 469 -16.83 -2.62 -28.97
N ILE A 470 -15.54 -2.31 -29.14
CA ILE A 470 -14.43 -3.04 -28.49
C ILE A 470 -14.53 -2.89 -26.98
N ASN A 471 -14.65 -1.67 -26.48
CA ASN A 471 -14.79 -1.37 -25.05
C ASN A 471 -16.09 -1.97 -24.43
N GLN A 472 -17.11 -2.21 -25.25
CA GLN A 472 -18.35 -2.90 -24.86
C GLN A 472 -18.24 -4.42 -24.97
N GLY A 473 -17.11 -4.94 -25.48
CA GLY A 473 -16.89 -6.37 -25.65
C GLY A 473 -17.69 -7.00 -26.78
N GLN A 474 -18.22 -6.22 -27.71
CA GLN A 474 -18.92 -6.69 -28.92
C GLN A 474 -17.93 -7.13 -30.01
N ILE A 475 -16.76 -6.47 -30.04
CA ILE A 475 -15.62 -6.80 -30.91
C ILE A 475 -14.46 -7.20 -30.03
N ILE A 476 -13.72 -8.24 -30.38
CA ILE A 476 -12.58 -8.78 -29.64
C ILE A 476 -11.33 -8.58 -30.49
N GLU A 477 -10.24 -8.17 -29.84
CA GLU A 477 -8.91 -8.11 -30.43
C GLU A 477 -8.09 -9.33 -29.99
N SER A 478 -7.42 -9.95 -30.94
CA SER A 478 -6.43 -10.99 -30.73
C SER A 478 -5.30 -10.83 -31.74
N ASP A 479 -4.07 -10.65 -31.27
CA ASP A 479 -2.85 -10.50 -32.08
C ASP A 479 -2.94 -9.38 -33.15
N GLY A 480 -3.60 -8.26 -32.80
CA GLY A 480 -3.79 -7.12 -33.71
C GLY A 480 -4.94 -7.28 -34.71
N LEU A 481 -5.66 -8.39 -34.65
CA LEU A 481 -6.83 -8.68 -35.49
C LEU A 481 -8.10 -8.55 -34.66
N PHE A 482 -9.16 -8.02 -35.31
CA PHE A 482 -10.47 -7.72 -34.70
C PHE A 482 -11.54 -8.59 -35.27
N GLN A 483 -12.40 -9.17 -34.45
CA GLN A 483 -13.51 -10.02 -34.83
C GLN A 483 -14.74 -9.79 -33.95
N LEU A 484 -15.92 -10.12 -34.42
CA LEU A 484 -17.14 -10.11 -33.59
C LEU A 484 -17.03 -11.17 -32.50
N LYS A 485 -17.45 -10.81 -31.31
CA LYS A 485 -17.61 -11.78 -30.22
C LYS A 485 -18.81 -12.69 -30.53
N LYS A 486 -18.57 -13.99 -30.46
CA LYS A 486 -19.63 -15.01 -30.59
C LYS A 486 -20.58 -15.03 -29.41
#